data_2066b1d05c99b176bc2a23b3e8a31e4b
#
_entry.id   2066b1d05c99b176bc2a23b3e8a31e4b
#
_cell.length_a   1.000
_cell.length_b   1.000
_cell.length_c   1.000
_cell.angle_alpha   90.00
_cell.angle_beta   90.00
_cell.angle_gamma   90.00
#
_symmetry.space_group_name_H-M   'P 1'
#
loop_
_entity.id
_entity.type
_entity.pdbx_description
1 polymer ?
#
loop_
_entity_poly.entity_id
_entity_poly.type
_entity_poly.pdbx_seq_one_letter_code
_entity_poly.pdbx_strand_id
1 'polypeptide(L)'
;KKEIMNLYNSFLTQFSNYFIQGKQKHLILHITNHCNFRCAHCFVDFSGKNKDLKIDDYKKIANNINDLLWLDVGGGEPFLRKDLYEIVNLFKKQVVAIPTNGFLTENIIDQVKKIDTSNCELTINFSLDGLKDTHNKIRKNKESWDKVWYTFEKLKKFSKVKLRVI
;
A
#
# COMPACT_ATOMS: atom_id res chain seq x y z
N LYS A 1 11.94 6.83 25.62
CA LYS A 1 12.55 8.13 25.30
C LYS A 1 12.95 8.25 23.81
N LYS A 2 13.59 7.23 23.22
CA LYS A 2 14.05 7.24 21.82
C LYS A 2 12.87 7.27 20.81
N GLU A 3 11.79 6.56 21.10
CA GLU A 3 10.57 6.56 20.27
C GLU A 3 9.82 7.90 20.31
N ILE A 4 9.72 8.50 21.49
CA ILE A 4 9.08 9.84 21.64
C ILE A 4 9.91 10.90 20.91
N MET A 5 11.24 10.82 20.99
CA MET A 5 12.15 11.72 20.28
C MET A 5 12.02 11.55 18.76
N ASN A 6 11.89 10.32 18.27
CA ASN A 6 11.67 10.06 16.85
C ASN A 6 10.30 10.57 16.37
N LEU A 7 9.25 10.42 17.16
CA LEU A 7 7.93 10.99 16.87
C LEU A 7 7.97 12.53 16.83
N TYR A 8 8.66 13.14 17.80
CA TYR A 8 8.79 14.59 17.89
C TYR A 8 9.60 15.16 16.70
N ASN A 9 10.71 14.53 16.37
CA ASN A 9 11.52 14.91 15.20
C ASN A 9 10.76 14.69 13.88
N SER A 10 10.00 13.61 13.76
CA SER A 10 9.12 13.38 12.61
C SER A 10 8.06 14.47 12.51
N PHE A 11 7.42 14.84 13.64
CA PHE A 11 6.40 15.90 13.69
C PHE A 11 6.99 17.27 13.34
N LEU A 12 8.14 17.63 13.88
CA LEU A 12 8.82 18.90 13.56
C LEU A 12 9.24 18.96 12.11
N THR A 13 9.77 17.88 11.56
CA THR A 13 10.13 17.77 10.14
C THR A 13 8.88 17.91 9.25
N GLN A 14 7.77 17.29 9.64
CA GLN A 14 6.50 17.39 8.94
C GLN A 14 5.96 18.83 8.99
N PHE A 15 6.01 19.46 10.16
CA PHE A 15 5.55 20.83 10.37
C PHE A 15 6.38 21.84 9.58
N SER A 16 7.70 21.74 9.66
CA SER A 16 8.63 22.58 8.91
C SER A 16 8.44 22.44 7.39
N ASN A 17 8.31 21.21 6.89
CA ASN A 17 8.06 20.94 5.48
C ASN A 17 6.66 21.43 5.03
N TYR A 18 5.66 21.47 5.92
CA TYR A 18 4.32 21.97 5.59
C TYR A 18 4.33 23.48 5.32
N PHE A 19 5.06 24.25 6.12
CA PHE A 19 5.00 25.70 6.07
C PHE A 19 6.10 26.35 5.16
N ILE A 20 7.25 25.67 4.97
CA ILE A 20 8.43 26.35 4.40
C ILE A 20 8.66 26.02 2.92
N GLN A 21 8.17 24.93 2.35
CA GLN A 21 8.68 24.45 1.05
C GLN A 21 7.66 24.16 -0.06
N GLY A 22 6.34 24.24 0.16
CA GLY A 22 5.33 23.97 -0.89
C GLY A 22 5.44 22.59 -1.57
N LYS A 23 6.20 21.64 -0.95
CA LYS A 23 6.47 20.31 -1.51
C LYS A 23 5.24 19.42 -1.42
N GLN A 24 5.05 18.60 -2.43
CA GLN A 24 4.04 17.54 -2.41
C GLN A 24 4.35 16.58 -1.27
N LYS A 25 3.38 16.35 -0.38
CA LYS A 25 3.61 15.62 0.87
C LYS A 25 2.94 14.27 0.89
N HIS A 26 1.87 14.15 0.16
CA HIS A 26 1.07 12.94 0.06
C HIS A 26 0.78 12.66 -1.41
N LEU A 27 1.12 11.47 -1.86
CA LEU A 27 0.81 10.98 -3.19
C LEU A 27 -0.02 9.72 -3.06
N ILE A 28 -1.15 9.68 -3.77
CA ILE A 28 -1.98 8.49 -3.91
C ILE A 28 -1.82 7.99 -5.35
N LEU A 29 -1.30 6.79 -5.50
CA LEU A 29 -1.12 6.13 -6.79
C LEU A 29 -2.12 4.97 -6.92
N HIS A 30 -3.02 5.07 -7.88
CA HIS A 30 -3.79 3.93 -8.35
C HIS A 30 -3.01 3.27 -9.48
N ILE A 31 -2.31 2.16 -9.17
CA ILE A 31 -1.36 1.54 -10.10
C ILE A 31 -1.99 0.54 -11.06
N THR A 32 -3.20 0.05 -10.74
CA THR A 32 -3.91 -0.91 -11.58
C THR A 32 -5.41 -0.89 -11.30
N ASN A 33 -6.21 -1.16 -12.34
CA ASN A 33 -7.63 -1.47 -12.20
C ASN A 33 -7.91 -2.99 -12.15
N HIS A 34 -6.87 -3.82 -12.28
CA HIS A 34 -7.05 -5.27 -12.15
C HIS A 34 -7.22 -5.67 -10.69
N CYS A 35 -8.19 -6.55 -10.44
CA CYS A 35 -8.43 -7.13 -9.13
C CYS A 35 -8.93 -8.55 -9.28
N ASN A 36 -8.54 -9.42 -8.37
CA ASN A 36 -9.05 -10.80 -8.27
C ASN A 36 -10.42 -10.89 -7.59
N PHE A 37 -10.94 -9.77 -7.05
CA PHE A 37 -12.27 -9.69 -6.41
C PHE A 37 -13.22 -8.76 -7.17
N ARG A 38 -14.52 -8.89 -6.86
CA ARG A 38 -15.61 -8.02 -7.33
C ARG A 38 -16.51 -7.67 -6.16
N CYS A 39 -15.94 -6.97 -5.16
CA CYS A 39 -16.64 -6.61 -3.93
C CYS A 39 -17.89 -5.78 -4.19
N ALA A 40 -18.93 -5.95 -3.35
CA ALA A 40 -20.21 -5.29 -3.54
C ALA A 40 -20.14 -3.76 -3.48
N HIS A 41 -19.21 -3.21 -2.70
CA HIS A 41 -19.01 -1.77 -2.49
C HIS A 41 -17.82 -1.18 -3.29
N CYS A 42 -17.24 -1.95 -4.21
CA CYS A 42 -16.04 -1.52 -4.92
C CYS A 42 -16.35 -0.38 -5.89
N PHE A 43 -15.52 0.67 -5.85
CA PHE A 43 -15.61 1.83 -6.75
C PHE A 43 -14.66 1.72 -7.96
N VAL A 44 -13.84 0.69 -8.05
CA VAL A 44 -12.91 0.51 -9.17
C VAL A 44 -13.68 0.20 -10.45
N ASP A 45 -13.33 0.90 -11.52
CA ASP A 45 -13.86 0.61 -12.86
C ASP A 45 -13.16 -0.61 -13.47
N PHE A 46 -13.90 -1.70 -13.61
CA PHE A 46 -13.42 -2.94 -14.21
C PHE A 46 -13.73 -3.06 -15.71
N SER A 47 -14.11 -1.99 -16.38
CA SER A 47 -14.46 -2.01 -17.81
C SER A 47 -13.31 -2.42 -18.74
N GLY A 48 -12.07 -2.40 -18.23
CA GLY A 48 -10.86 -2.69 -18.99
C GLY A 48 -10.46 -1.61 -20.00
N LYS A 49 -11.12 -0.46 -19.99
CA LYS A 49 -10.82 0.68 -20.89
C LYS A 49 -9.51 1.35 -20.57
N ASN A 50 -9.11 1.37 -19.31
CA ASN A 50 -7.89 2.00 -18.85
C ASN A 50 -6.74 0.98 -18.83
N LYS A 51 -5.61 1.34 -19.43
CA LYS A 51 -4.36 0.56 -19.37
C LYS A 51 -3.54 1.03 -18.18
N ASP A 52 -2.96 0.09 -17.46
CA ASP A 52 -2.00 0.41 -16.40
C ASP A 52 -0.78 1.13 -16.99
N LEU A 53 -0.26 2.11 -16.26
CA LEU A 53 0.99 2.77 -16.59
C LEU A 53 2.16 1.78 -16.54
N LYS A 54 3.16 2.01 -17.38
CA LYS A 54 4.41 1.23 -17.39
C LYS A 54 5.39 1.78 -16.37
N ILE A 55 6.38 0.99 -16.00
CA ILE A 55 7.41 1.39 -15.04
C ILE A 55 8.12 2.70 -15.44
N ASP A 56 8.34 2.94 -16.73
CA ASP A 56 8.99 4.17 -17.22
C ASP A 56 8.14 5.43 -17.03
N ASP A 57 6.81 5.30 -17.00
CA ASP A 57 5.92 6.40 -16.67
C ASP A 57 6.02 6.74 -15.17
N TYR A 58 6.12 5.75 -14.30
CA TYR A 58 6.37 5.96 -12.87
C TYR A 58 7.75 6.56 -12.59
N LYS A 59 8.79 6.20 -13.36
CA LYS A 59 10.09 6.87 -13.28
C LYS A 59 9.99 8.36 -13.58
N LYS A 60 9.24 8.75 -14.64
CA LYS A 60 9.00 10.16 -14.97
C LYS A 60 8.26 10.88 -13.84
N ILE A 61 7.23 10.24 -13.26
CA ILE A 61 6.50 10.81 -12.11
C ILE A 61 7.45 10.99 -10.93
N ALA A 62 8.22 9.96 -10.57
CA ALA A 62 9.14 10.01 -9.43
C ALA A 62 10.23 11.07 -9.58
N ASN A 63 10.75 11.29 -10.80
CA ASN A 63 11.76 12.31 -11.09
C ASN A 63 11.22 13.75 -10.93
N ASN A 64 9.90 13.94 -11.05
CA ASN A 64 9.25 15.25 -10.89
C ASN A 64 8.70 15.49 -9.49
N ILE A 65 8.76 14.50 -8.62
CA ILE A 65 8.25 14.58 -7.25
C ILE A 65 9.43 14.50 -6.28
N ASN A 66 9.53 15.51 -5.42
CA ASN A 66 10.50 15.49 -4.34
C ASN A 66 10.12 14.51 -3.22
N ASP A 67 10.89 14.53 -2.14
CA ASP A 67 10.67 13.65 -0.97
C ASP A 67 9.22 13.73 -0.46
N LEU A 68 8.55 12.60 -0.45
CA LEU A 68 7.19 12.44 0.06
C LEU A 68 7.20 12.16 1.58
N LEU A 69 6.22 12.66 2.28
CA LEU A 69 5.92 12.20 3.64
C LEU A 69 5.15 10.88 3.57
N TRP A 70 4.20 10.80 2.65
CA TRP A 70 3.31 9.64 2.56
C TRP A 70 3.06 9.25 1.11
N LEU A 71 3.18 7.95 0.85
CA LEU A 71 2.83 7.33 -0.43
C LEU A 71 1.78 6.24 -0.19
N ASP A 72 0.56 6.43 -0.70
CA ASP A 72 -0.43 5.37 -0.80
C ASP A 72 -0.37 4.73 -2.17
N VAL A 73 -0.26 3.42 -2.23
CA VAL A 73 -0.21 2.66 -3.49
C VAL A 73 -1.37 1.67 -3.53
N GLY A 74 -2.41 2.04 -4.24
CA GLY A 74 -3.65 1.29 -4.32
C GLY A 74 -4.09 0.97 -5.74
N GLY A 75 -5.39 0.75 -5.89
CA GLY A 75 -6.04 0.42 -7.16
C GLY A 75 -7.07 -0.68 -7.00
N GLY A 76 -7.09 -1.66 -7.90
CA GLY A 76 -7.84 -2.90 -7.72
C GLY A 76 -7.20 -3.75 -6.61
N GLU A 77 -6.33 -4.70 -6.97
CA GLU A 77 -5.44 -5.37 -6.03
C GLU A 77 -3.99 -5.08 -6.43
N PRO A 78 -3.27 -4.24 -5.66
CA PRO A 78 -1.91 -3.82 -6.03
C PRO A 78 -0.93 -4.98 -6.20
N PHE A 79 -1.06 -6.02 -5.37
CA PHE A 79 -0.19 -7.18 -5.41
C PHE A 79 -0.42 -8.13 -6.61
N LEU A 80 -1.36 -7.84 -7.50
CA LEU A 80 -1.43 -8.46 -8.81
C LEU A 80 -0.33 -7.96 -9.76
N ARG A 81 0.16 -6.73 -9.55
CA ARG A 81 1.29 -6.21 -10.34
C ARG A 81 2.59 -6.85 -9.88
N LYS A 82 3.33 -7.43 -10.81
CA LYS A 82 4.63 -8.07 -10.53
C LYS A 82 5.74 -7.07 -10.23
N ASP A 83 5.57 -5.82 -10.68
CA ASP A 83 6.51 -4.70 -10.55
C ASP A 83 6.11 -3.69 -9.45
N LEU A 84 5.16 -4.05 -8.58
CA LEU A 84 4.74 -3.18 -7.46
C LEU A 84 5.93 -2.71 -6.62
N TYR A 85 6.83 -3.63 -6.23
CA TYR A 85 8.00 -3.29 -5.42
C TYR A 85 8.93 -2.31 -6.15
N GLU A 86 9.09 -2.44 -7.46
CA GLU A 86 9.89 -1.52 -8.28
C GLU A 86 9.27 -0.13 -8.28
N ILE A 87 7.94 -0.04 -8.52
CA ILE A 87 7.21 1.23 -8.48
C ILE A 87 7.39 1.91 -7.12
N VAL A 88 7.18 1.18 -6.03
CA VAL A 88 7.32 1.72 -4.66
C VAL A 88 8.73 2.23 -4.40
N ASN A 89 9.76 1.51 -4.88
CA ASN A 89 11.16 1.85 -4.65
C ASN A 89 11.64 3.06 -5.45
N LEU A 90 10.92 3.49 -6.50
CA LEU A 90 11.24 4.70 -7.25
C LEU A 90 11.08 5.99 -6.43
N PHE A 91 10.19 6.00 -5.44
CA PHE A 91 9.84 7.21 -4.71
C PHE A 91 10.64 7.32 -3.41
N LYS A 92 11.19 8.51 -3.15
CA LYS A 92 11.70 8.86 -1.82
C LYS A 92 10.52 9.21 -0.91
N LYS A 93 10.32 8.47 0.16
CA LYS A 93 9.17 8.57 1.07
C LYS A 93 9.56 8.23 2.50
N GLN A 94 8.80 8.77 3.47
CA GLN A 94 8.94 8.41 4.89
C GLN A 94 8.00 7.26 5.27
N VAL A 95 6.80 7.26 4.70
CA VAL A 95 5.80 6.21 4.92
C VAL A 95 5.26 5.74 3.58
N VAL A 96 5.10 4.44 3.42
CA VAL A 96 4.33 3.85 2.33
C VAL A 96 3.23 2.95 2.89
N ALA A 97 2.02 3.10 2.38
CA ALA A 97 0.88 2.29 2.75
C ALA A 97 0.29 1.59 1.51
N ILE A 98 0.09 0.29 1.63
CA ILE A 98 -0.41 -0.55 0.54
C ILE A 98 -1.64 -1.32 1.04
N PRO A 99 -2.86 -0.98 0.58
CA PRO A 99 -4.05 -1.75 0.87
C PRO A 99 -4.03 -3.07 0.09
N THR A 100 -4.58 -4.11 0.69
CA THR A 100 -4.72 -5.43 0.04
C THR A 100 -5.94 -6.17 0.55
N ASN A 101 -6.53 -6.98 -0.32
CA ASN A 101 -7.55 -7.94 0.09
C ASN A 101 -6.94 -9.19 0.78
N GLY A 102 -5.62 -9.29 0.83
CA GLY A 102 -4.90 -10.32 1.54
C GLY A 102 -4.97 -11.73 0.95
N PHE A 103 -5.57 -11.91 -0.24
CA PHE A 103 -5.83 -13.24 -0.80
C PHE A 103 -4.59 -13.90 -1.43
N LEU A 104 -3.67 -13.10 -1.96
CA LEU A 104 -2.51 -13.56 -2.73
C LEU A 104 -1.27 -13.71 -1.85
N THR A 105 -1.32 -14.55 -0.84
CA THR A 105 -0.32 -14.67 0.22
C THR A 105 1.12 -14.68 -0.29
N GLU A 106 1.45 -15.55 -1.23
CA GLU A 106 2.83 -15.73 -1.70
C GLU A 106 3.31 -14.50 -2.51
N ASN A 107 2.44 -13.93 -3.34
CA ASN A 107 2.76 -12.69 -4.08
C ASN A 107 2.99 -11.52 -3.12
N ILE A 108 2.16 -11.40 -2.08
CA ILE A 108 2.28 -10.34 -1.08
C ILE A 108 3.61 -10.48 -0.34
N ILE A 109 3.94 -11.68 0.13
CA ILE A 109 5.20 -11.95 0.84
C ILE A 109 6.41 -11.68 -0.05
N ASP A 110 6.39 -12.16 -1.29
CA ASP A 110 7.50 -11.98 -2.24
C ASP A 110 7.77 -10.50 -2.51
N GLN A 111 6.73 -9.73 -2.77
CA GLN A 111 6.86 -8.31 -3.07
C GLN A 111 7.25 -7.48 -1.83
N VAL A 112 6.66 -7.76 -0.68
CA VAL A 112 6.99 -7.10 0.59
C VAL A 112 8.47 -7.26 0.93
N LYS A 113 9.07 -8.42 0.67
CA LYS A 113 10.51 -8.65 0.88
C LYS A 113 11.41 -7.80 -0.01
N LYS A 114 10.93 -7.39 -1.18
CA LYS A 114 11.67 -6.62 -2.19
C LYS A 114 11.53 -5.11 -2.02
N ILE A 115 10.55 -4.66 -1.23
CA ILE A 115 10.38 -3.23 -0.93
C ILE A 115 11.51 -2.79 -0.01
N ASP A 116 12.24 -1.75 -0.43
CA ASP A 116 13.26 -1.13 0.39
C ASP A 116 12.63 -0.32 1.54
N THR A 117 12.88 -0.80 2.75
CA THR A 117 12.42 -0.19 4.00
C THR A 117 13.54 0.46 4.81
N SER A 118 14.73 0.66 4.24
CA SER A 118 15.89 1.23 4.96
C SER A 118 15.62 2.64 5.48
N ASN A 119 14.84 3.44 4.73
CA ASN A 119 14.56 4.84 5.03
C ASN A 119 13.05 5.17 5.06
N CYS A 120 12.19 4.17 5.14
CA CYS A 120 10.74 4.38 5.21
C CYS A 120 10.04 3.33 6.06
N GLU A 121 8.88 3.71 6.58
CA GLU A 121 7.95 2.79 7.23
C GLU A 121 7.03 2.17 6.17
N LEU A 122 7.00 0.84 6.11
CA LEU A 122 6.06 0.11 5.27
C LEU A 122 4.86 -0.36 6.09
N THR A 123 3.67 0.03 5.65
CA THR A 123 2.40 -0.40 6.23
C THR A 123 1.59 -1.20 5.21
N ILE A 124 1.17 -2.40 5.56
CA ILE A 124 0.22 -3.19 4.79
C ILE A 124 -1.16 -3.08 5.46
N ASN A 125 -2.12 -2.56 4.72
CA ASN A 125 -3.48 -2.34 5.19
C ASN A 125 -4.39 -3.47 4.68
N PHE A 126 -4.76 -4.39 5.57
CA PHE A 126 -5.67 -5.48 5.25
C PHE A 126 -7.11 -5.01 5.27
N SER A 127 -7.81 -5.19 4.18
CA SER A 127 -9.23 -4.83 4.05
C SER A 127 -10.12 -5.86 4.74
N LEU A 128 -10.87 -5.46 5.75
CA LEU A 128 -11.74 -6.34 6.52
C LEU A 128 -13.09 -5.66 6.80
N ASP A 129 -14.18 -6.24 6.26
CA ASP A 129 -15.52 -5.62 6.26
C ASP A 129 -16.44 -6.15 7.36
N GLY A 130 -15.91 -6.73 8.41
CA GLY A 130 -16.69 -7.29 9.52
C GLY A 130 -16.34 -8.74 9.84
N LEU A 131 -17.23 -9.48 10.43
CA LEU A 131 -17.05 -10.91 10.75
C LEU A 131 -17.11 -11.78 9.48
N LYS A 132 -16.70 -13.02 9.59
CA LYS A 132 -16.48 -13.96 8.46
C LYS A 132 -17.58 -13.95 7.40
N ASP A 133 -18.83 -14.13 7.81
CA ASP A 133 -19.94 -14.23 6.86
C ASP A 133 -20.21 -12.90 6.14
N THR A 134 -20.17 -11.80 6.89
CA THR A 134 -20.34 -10.44 6.35
C THR A 134 -19.21 -10.11 5.39
N HIS A 135 -17.95 -10.34 5.80
CA HIS A 135 -16.78 -10.11 4.97
C HIS A 135 -16.85 -10.93 3.67
N ASN A 136 -17.07 -12.22 3.75
CA ASN A 136 -17.14 -13.10 2.58
C ASN A 136 -18.28 -12.71 1.62
N LYS A 137 -19.43 -12.30 2.17
CA LYS A 137 -20.57 -11.81 1.39
C LYS A 137 -20.21 -10.51 0.63
N ILE A 138 -19.62 -9.54 1.31
CA ILE A 138 -19.23 -8.26 0.72
C ILE A 138 -18.13 -8.46 -0.33
N ARG A 139 -17.12 -9.28 -0.03
CA ARG A 139 -16.02 -9.60 -0.95
C ARG A 139 -16.43 -10.54 -2.09
N LYS A 140 -17.62 -11.14 -2.02
CA LYS A 140 -18.13 -12.16 -2.96
C LYS A 140 -17.18 -13.33 -3.14
N ASN A 141 -16.52 -13.73 -2.05
CA ASN A 141 -15.57 -14.84 -2.03
C ASN A 141 -15.61 -15.54 -0.67
N LYS A 142 -15.95 -16.83 -0.68
CA LYS A 142 -16.16 -17.64 0.54
C LYS A 142 -14.88 -17.90 1.35
N GLU A 143 -13.70 -17.79 0.71
CA GLU A 143 -12.40 -18.04 1.32
C GLU A 143 -11.69 -16.73 1.76
N SER A 144 -12.29 -15.57 1.47
CA SER A 144 -11.65 -14.28 1.67
C SER A 144 -11.21 -14.05 3.12
N TRP A 145 -12.09 -14.35 4.08
CA TRP A 145 -11.80 -14.22 5.50
C TRP A 145 -10.60 -15.05 5.94
N ASP A 146 -10.61 -16.34 5.59
CA ASP A 146 -9.57 -17.26 6.03
C ASP A 146 -8.21 -16.91 5.38
N LYS A 147 -8.25 -16.48 4.12
CA LYS A 147 -7.04 -16.06 3.37
C LYS A 147 -6.45 -14.76 3.90
N VAL A 148 -7.27 -13.73 4.20
CA VAL A 148 -6.75 -12.48 4.73
C VAL A 148 -6.06 -12.69 6.08
N TRP A 149 -6.64 -13.48 6.98
CA TRP A 149 -6.03 -13.82 8.27
C TRP A 149 -4.78 -14.67 8.12
N TYR A 150 -4.79 -15.65 7.23
CA TYR A 150 -3.60 -16.47 6.95
C TYR A 150 -2.43 -15.60 6.49
N THR A 151 -2.67 -14.67 5.57
CA THR A 151 -1.64 -13.75 5.07
C THR A 151 -1.16 -12.79 6.15
N PHE A 152 -2.08 -12.25 6.94
CA PHE A 152 -1.76 -11.39 8.08
C PHE A 152 -0.82 -12.09 9.07
N GLU A 153 -1.13 -13.31 9.49
CA GLU A 153 -0.30 -14.09 10.41
C GLU A 153 1.09 -14.44 9.83
N LYS A 154 1.17 -14.67 8.51
CA LYS A 154 2.46 -14.86 7.85
C LYS A 154 3.30 -13.59 7.88
N LEU A 155 2.72 -12.43 7.63
CA LEU A 155 3.44 -11.15 7.60
C LEU A 155 3.81 -10.62 8.99
N LYS A 156 3.12 -11.01 10.06
CA LYS A 156 3.51 -10.69 11.45
C LYS A 156 4.95 -11.08 11.79
N LYS A 157 5.54 -12.02 11.06
CA LYS A 157 6.93 -12.45 11.23
C LYS A 157 7.94 -11.43 10.67
N PHE A 158 7.49 -10.42 9.93
CA PHE A 158 8.33 -9.41 9.30
C PHE A 158 8.42 -8.17 10.19
N SER A 159 9.48 -8.05 10.98
CA SER A 159 9.65 -6.97 11.99
C SER A 159 9.67 -5.56 11.41
N LYS A 160 9.96 -5.41 10.10
CA LYS A 160 10.04 -4.11 9.41
C LYS A 160 8.72 -3.65 8.76
N VAL A 161 7.65 -4.42 8.94
CA VAL A 161 6.36 -4.16 8.29
C VAL A 161 5.31 -3.90 9.37
N LYS A 162 4.64 -2.77 9.29
CA LYS A 162 3.45 -2.53 10.11
C LYS A 162 2.22 -3.11 9.42
N LEU A 163 1.40 -3.80 10.19
CA LEU A 163 0.14 -4.38 9.71
C LEU A 163 -1.02 -3.62 10.32
N ARG A 164 -1.97 -3.24 9.49
CA ARG A 164 -3.23 -2.60 9.90
C ARG A 164 -4.41 -3.35 9.30
N VAL A 165 -5.54 -3.28 9.97
CA VAL A 165 -6.85 -3.73 9.47
C VAL A 165 -7.69 -2.47 9.24
N ILE A 166 -8.33 -2.38 8.09
CA ILE A 166 -9.16 -1.26 7.66
C ILE A 166 -10.52 -1.75 7.16
#